data_4dd9038c43d6482091cb9fae6b081036
#
_entry.id   4dd9038c43d6482091cb9fae6b081036
#
_cell.length_a   1.000
_cell.length_b   1.000
_cell.length_c   1.000
_cell.angle_alpha   90.00
_cell.angle_beta   90.00
_cell.angle_gamma   90.00
#
_symmetry.space_group_name_H-M   'P 1'
#
loop_
_entity.id
_entity.type
_entity.pdbx_description
1 polymer ?
#
loop_
_entity_poly.entity_id
_entity_poly.type
_entity_poly.pdbx_seq_one_letter_code
_entity_poly.pdbx_strand_id
1 'polypeptide(L)'
;MIPVLTDIIIIGAGPAGIQAAIHAARGKAKVVVLGKRIDSAMSGAHVENYFGIRGKTDGSEILENGLHQATGFGAEHIEENVISMSRSGDTFSAVTENGTEISSKAVILAPGISRLKLNIPGEKELFGKGVSYCAACDCNFYKGKRVAIIGDESEAAASAELMTEYASNVYWITKDTKASEHMIGKAKSVGVEMIGERLAEIVGKEKVTGIKLSDASMLAVDGVFIELGARSSSDLAMDIDLIPNTDGTINVDERCKTSVSGVYACGDVTGRPWQIAKAVGQGAVAGMNATSYIKGEKDA
;
A
#
# COMPACT_ATOMS: atom_id res chain seq x y z
N MET A 1 -23.43 -3.24 1.26
CA MET A 1 -23.09 -4.37 0.37
C MET A 1 -22.77 -5.58 1.25
N ILE A 2 -23.02 -6.81 0.79
CA ILE A 2 -22.61 -8.01 1.52
C ILE A 2 -21.12 -8.23 1.20
N PRO A 3 -20.22 -8.34 2.20
CA PRO A 3 -18.79 -8.51 1.93
C PRO A 3 -18.52 -9.84 1.20
N VAL A 4 -17.55 -9.80 0.30
CA VAL A 4 -17.04 -11.02 -0.36
C VAL A 4 -16.27 -11.83 0.66
N LEU A 5 -16.68 -13.09 0.89
CA LEU A 5 -15.99 -13.97 1.83
C LEU A 5 -14.95 -14.83 1.12
N THR A 6 -13.72 -14.77 1.61
CA THR A 6 -12.60 -15.60 1.14
C THR A 6 -11.88 -16.23 2.34
N ASP A 7 -10.94 -17.14 2.10
CA ASP A 7 -10.11 -17.70 3.17
C ASP A 7 -8.90 -16.82 3.44
N ILE A 8 -8.27 -16.30 2.39
CA ILE A 8 -7.04 -15.50 2.45
C ILE A 8 -7.16 -14.28 1.56
N ILE A 9 -6.94 -13.09 2.12
CA ILE A 9 -6.70 -11.86 1.37
C ILE A 9 -5.19 -11.69 1.20
N ILE A 10 -4.75 -11.41 -0.03
CA ILE A 10 -3.37 -11.05 -0.35
C ILE A 10 -3.33 -9.60 -0.82
N ILE A 11 -2.58 -8.76 -0.13
CA ILE A 11 -2.41 -7.35 -0.46
C ILE A 11 -1.13 -7.17 -1.26
N GLY A 12 -1.27 -6.80 -2.53
CA GLY A 12 -0.17 -6.57 -3.47
C GLY A 12 -0.07 -7.61 -4.56
N ALA A 13 -0.18 -7.17 -5.82
CA ALA A 13 -0.06 -7.97 -7.04
C ALA A 13 1.37 -7.97 -7.63
N GLY A 14 2.38 -7.86 -6.77
CA GLY A 14 3.79 -8.05 -7.12
C GLY A 14 4.22 -9.52 -7.06
N PRO A 15 5.52 -9.81 -7.30
CA PRO A 15 6.03 -11.19 -7.36
C PRO A 15 5.78 -12.00 -6.08
N ALA A 16 5.86 -11.36 -4.90
CA ALA A 16 5.60 -12.03 -3.63
C ALA A 16 4.13 -12.42 -3.46
N GLY A 17 3.21 -11.47 -3.69
CA GLY A 17 1.77 -11.72 -3.55
C GLY A 17 1.23 -12.72 -4.57
N ILE A 18 1.66 -12.61 -5.83
CA ILE A 18 1.29 -13.57 -6.88
C ILE A 18 1.79 -14.98 -6.53
N GLN A 19 3.03 -15.10 -6.06
CA GLN A 19 3.56 -16.41 -5.68
C GLN A 19 2.85 -16.99 -4.45
N ALA A 20 2.48 -16.14 -3.48
CA ALA A 20 1.66 -16.55 -2.35
C ALA A 20 0.29 -17.07 -2.81
N ALA A 21 -0.34 -16.37 -3.76
CA ALA A 21 -1.62 -16.78 -4.34
C ALA A 21 -1.54 -18.14 -5.05
N ILE A 22 -0.46 -18.38 -5.83
CA ILE A 22 -0.22 -19.68 -6.49
C ILE A 22 -0.21 -20.80 -5.46
N HIS A 23 0.55 -20.65 -4.36
CA HIS A 23 0.66 -21.72 -3.36
C HIS A 23 -0.62 -21.90 -2.55
N ALA A 24 -1.26 -20.82 -2.14
CA ALA A 24 -2.49 -20.87 -1.37
C ALA A 24 -3.65 -21.48 -2.19
N ALA A 25 -3.83 -21.06 -3.44
CA ALA A 25 -4.88 -21.60 -4.31
C ALA A 25 -4.62 -23.08 -4.66
N ARG A 26 -3.37 -23.48 -4.92
CA ARG A 26 -3.00 -24.90 -5.05
C ARG A 26 -3.31 -25.70 -3.80
N GLY A 27 -3.14 -25.09 -2.63
CA GLY A 27 -3.52 -25.64 -1.34
C GLY A 27 -5.03 -25.68 -1.11
N LYS A 28 -5.86 -25.30 -2.10
CA LYS A 28 -7.33 -25.28 -2.07
C LYS A 28 -7.93 -24.24 -1.11
N ALA A 29 -7.20 -23.21 -0.74
CA ALA A 29 -7.75 -22.01 -0.12
C ALA A 29 -8.48 -21.18 -1.18
N LYS A 30 -9.58 -20.53 -0.77
CA LYS A 30 -10.16 -19.43 -1.55
C LYS A 30 -9.30 -18.20 -1.33
N VAL A 31 -8.78 -17.63 -2.41
CA VAL A 31 -7.80 -16.53 -2.36
C VAL A 31 -8.26 -15.37 -3.21
N VAL A 32 -8.17 -14.18 -2.66
CA VAL A 32 -8.35 -12.92 -3.40
C VAL A 32 -7.04 -12.13 -3.30
N VAL A 33 -6.49 -11.74 -4.45
CA VAL A 33 -5.34 -10.83 -4.56
C VAL A 33 -5.87 -9.44 -4.84
N LEU A 34 -5.47 -8.47 -4.05
CA LEU A 34 -5.84 -7.06 -4.18
C LEU A 34 -4.62 -6.22 -4.55
N GLY A 35 -4.74 -5.38 -5.56
CA GLY A 35 -3.70 -4.46 -5.99
C GLY A 35 -3.52 -4.40 -7.50
N LYS A 36 -3.04 -3.27 -7.97
CA LYS A 36 -2.75 -3.03 -9.38
C LYS A 36 -1.37 -3.55 -9.72
N ARG A 37 -1.25 -4.39 -10.76
CA ARG A 37 0.05 -4.92 -11.23
C ARG A 37 0.99 -3.81 -11.67
N ILE A 38 0.44 -2.76 -12.26
CA ILE A 38 1.23 -1.63 -12.76
C ILE A 38 1.99 -0.90 -11.63
N ASP A 39 1.49 -0.96 -10.39
CA ASP A 39 2.11 -0.34 -9.23
C ASP A 39 3.30 -1.16 -8.68
N SER A 40 3.51 -2.38 -9.18
CA SER A 40 4.67 -3.17 -8.82
C SER A 40 5.96 -2.56 -9.38
N ALA A 41 6.99 -2.46 -8.55
CA ALA A 41 8.33 -2.05 -8.98
C ALA A 41 8.90 -2.92 -10.13
N MET A 42 8.35 -4.10 -10.33
CA MET A 42 8.74 -5.01 -11.40
C MET A 42 8.12 -4.64 -12.75
N SER A 43 6.99 -3.91 -12.80
CA SER A 43 6.26 -3.60 -14.04
C SER A 43 7.08 -2.83 -15.07
N GLY A 44 8.01 -1.96 -14.63
CA GLY A 44 8.90 -1.21 -15.53
C GLY A 44 10.32 -1.78 -15.60
N ALA A 45 10.59 -2.94 -15.00
CA ALA A 45 11.92 -3.48 -14.89
C ALA A 45 12.25 -4.47 -16.01
N HIS A 46 13.53 -4.49 -16.43
CA HIS A 46 14.09 -5.59 -17.20
C HIS A 46 14.78 -6.59 -16.27
N VAL A 47 14.41 -7.85 -16.35
CA VAL A 47 14.87 -8.92 -15.47
C VAL A 47 15.82 -9.85 -16.22
N GLU A 48 17.03 -10.03 -15.66
CA GLU A 48 18.07 -10.93 -16.23
C GLU A 48 18.58 -11.94 -15.19
N ASN A 49 18.39 -11.65 -13.90
CA ASN A 49 18.98 -12.37 -12.76
C ASN A 49 17.97 -13.21 -11.99
N TYR A 50 16.88 -13.62 -12.60
CA TYR A 50 15.88 -14.46 -11.96
C TYR A 50 15.97 -15.89 -12.54
N PHE A 51 16.04 -16.89 -11.66
CA PHE A 51 16.18 -18.30 -12.05
C PHE A 51 15.07 -18.74 -13.01
N GLY A 52 15.45 -19.38 -14.11
CA GLY A 52 14.51 -19.87 -15.13
C GLY A 52 14.19 -18.87 -16.24
N ILE A 53 14.65 -17.61 -16.13
CA ILE A 53 14.55 -16.61 -17.19
C ILE A 53 15.73 -16.77 -18.17
N ARG A 54 15.43 -16.79 -19.45
CA ARG A 54 16.46 -16.83 -20.49
C ARG A 54 16.65 -15.45 -21.11
N GLY A 55 17.79 -14.85 -20.82
CA GLY A 55 18.13 -13.52 -21.32
C GLY A 55 17.35 -12.43 -20.60
N LYS A 56 17.09 -11.33 -21.28
CA LYS A 56 16.42 -10.13 -20.79
C LYS A 56 14.91 -10.24 -21.02
N THR A 57 14.13 -10.21 -19.94
CA THR A 57 12.67 -10.35 -20.00
C THR A 57 12.01 -9.14 -19.35
N ASP A 58 10.89 -8.69 -19.87
CA ASP A 58 10.08 -7.61 -19.26
C ASP A 58 9.43 -8.11 -17.98
N GLY A 59 9.53 -7.31 -16.93
CA GLY A 59 8.94 -7.63 -15.63
C GLY A 59 7.42 -7.72 -15.66
N SER A 60 6.77 -6.95 -16.52
CA SER A 60 5.30 -7.00 -16.70
C SER A 60 4.86 -8.35 -17.27
N GLU A 61 5.62 -8.92 -18.20
CA GLU A 61 5.36 -10.25 -18.75
C GLU A 61 5.47 -11.34 -17.67
N ILE A 62 6.48 -11.25 -16.80
CA ILE A 62 6.65 -12.20 -15.70
C ILE A 62 5.49 -12.11 -14.71
N LEU A 63 5.04 -10.89 -14.37
CA LEU A 63 3.88 -10.67 -13.49
C LEU A 63 2.59 -11.23 -14.11
N GLU A 64 2.38 -10.99 -15.41
CA GLU A 64 1.20 -11.49 -16.11
C GLU A 64 1.17 -13.03 -16.15
N ASN A 65 2.29 -13.66 -16.48
CA ASN A 65 2.42 -15.11 -16.47
C ASN A 65 2.18 -15.69 -15.06
N GLY A 66 2.73 -15.05 -14.02
CA GLY A 66 2.51 -15.47 -12.63
C GLY A 66 1.05 -15.34 -12.21
N LEU A 67 0.39 -14.23 -12.56
CA LEU A 67 -1.03 -14.04 -12.26
C LEU A 67 -1.91 -15.04 -13.02
N HIS A 68 -1.60 -15.32 -14.27
CA HIS A 68 -2.28 -16.36 -15.05
C HIS A 68 -2.16 -17.74 -14.38
N GLN A 69 -1.00 -18.07 -13.80
CA GLN A 69 -0.85 -19.30 -13.01
C GLN A 69 -1.73 -19.28 -11.76
N ALA A 70 -1.73 -18.18 -11.00
CA ALA A 70 -2.53 -18.06 -9.78
C ALA A 70 -4.03 -18.23 -10.06
N THR A 71 -4.54 -17.53 -11.07
CA THR A 71 -5.96 -17.61 -11.50
C THR A 71 -6.30 -18.99 -12.07
N GLY A 72 -5.38 -19.62 -12.77
CA GLY A 72 -5.51 -21.01 -13.24
C GLY A 72 -5.66 -22.02 -12.10
N PHE A 73 -5.18 -21.73 -10.89
CA PHE A 73 -5.41 -22.52 -9.69
C PHE A 73 -6.65 -22.09 -8.90
N GLY A 74 -7.36 -21.05 -9.33
CA GLY A 74 -8.60 -20.58 -8.74
C GLY A 74 -8.46 -19.37 -7.80
N ALA A 75 -7.32 -18.67 -7.80
CA ALA A 75 -7.23 -17.38 -7.15
C ALA A 75 -8.02 -16.32 -7.94
N GLU A 76 -8.69 -15.41 -7.24
CA GLU A 76 -9.31 -14.23 -7.83
C GLU A 76 -8.35 -13.04 -7.74
N HIS A 77 -8.35 -12.16 -8.74
CA HIS A 77 -7.61 -10.91 -8.73
C HIS A 77 -8.56 -9.74 -8.93
N ILE A 78 -8.51 -8.79 -8.01
CA ILE A 78 -9.20 -7.51 -8.10
C ILE A 78 -8.13 -6.43 -8.28
N GLU A 79 -8.08 -5.82 -9.46
CA GLU A 79 -7.09 -4.81 -9.83
C GLU A 79 -7.43 -3.44 -9.22
N GLU A 80 -7.57 -3.42 -7.90
CA GLU A 80 -7.89 -2.24 -7.09
C GLU A 80 -6.97 -2.17 -5.89
N ASN A 81 -6.58 -0.94 -5.52
CA ASN A 81 -5.77 -0.71 -4.33
C ASN A 81 -6.63 -0.76 -3.07
N VAL A 82 -6.07 -1.34 -2.00
CA VAL A 82 -6.69 -1.35 -0.67
C VAL A 82 -6.47 0.01 -0.01
N ILE A 83 -7.56 0.63 0.46
CA ILE A 83 -7.54 1.93 1.13
C ILE A 83 -7.72 1.84 2.64
N SER A 84 -8.27 0.74 3.15
CA SER A 84 -8.36 0.50 4.59
C SER A 84 -8.44 -0.98 4.89
N MET A 85 -8.00 -1.34 6.09
CA MET A 85 -8.18 -2.66 6.66
C MET A 85 -8.82 -2.52 8.04
N SER A 86 -9.40 -3.60 8.52
CA SER A 86 -9.88 -3.70 9.90
C SER A 86 -9.79 -5.14 10.38
N ARG A 87 -9.78 -5.30 11.70
CA ARG A 87 -9.79 -6.59 12.35
C ARG A 87 -10.92 -6.66 13.38
N SER A 88 -11.66 -7.76 13.35
CA SER A 88 -12.68 -8.06 14.36
C SER A 88 -12.53 -9.53 14.80
N GLY A 89 -11.93 -9.72 15.98
CA GLY A 89 -11.54 -11.05 16.47
C GLY A 89 -10.55 -11.72 15.52
N ASP A 90 -10.95 -12.86 14.94
CA ASP A 90 -10.14 -13.66 14.00
C ASP A 90 -10.49 -13.37 12.52
N THR A 91 -11.26 -12.33 12.26
CA THR A 91 -11.67 -11.94 10.91
C THR A 91 -11.01 -10.62 10.52
N PHE A 92 -10.47 -10.58 9.32
CA PHE A 92 -9.90 -9.40 8.69
C PHE A 92 -10.81 -8.93 7.58
N SER A 93 -10.97 -7.61 7.42
CA SER A 93 -11.68 -7.00 6.31
C SER A 93 -10.77 -5.99 5.61
N ALA A 94 -10.85 -5.96 4.29
CA ALA A 94 -10.18 -4.98 3.44
C ALA A 94 -11.22 -4.24 2.60
N VAL A 95 -11.05 -2.94 2.44
CA VAL A 95 -11.88 -2.09 1.57
C VAL A 95 -11.02 -1.55 0.45
N THR A 96 -11.47 -1.71 -0.78
CA THR A 96 -10.76 -1.21 -1.97
C THR A 96 -11.16 0.23 -2.29
N GLU A 97 -10.42 0.85 -3.18
CA GLU A 97 -10.65 2.23 -3.66
C GLU A 97 -12.04 2.43 -4.34
N ASN A 98 -12.68 1.39 -4.82
CA ASN A 98 -14.04 1.44 -5.37
C ASN A 98 -15.11 1.01 -4.35
N GLY A 99 -14.73 0.78 -3.09
CA GLY A 99 -15.64 0.43 -2.01
C GLY A 99 -16.01 -1.04 -1.95
N THR A 100 -15.28 -1.93 -2.65
CA THR A 100 -15.46 -3.37 -2.52
C THR A 100 -14.94 -3.80 -1.16
N GLU A 101 -15.76 -4.47 -0.37
CA GLU A 101 -15.39 -5.01 0.94
C GLU A 101 -15.18 -6.53 0.84
N ILE A 102 -14.02 -6.99 1.31
CA ILE A 102 -13.62 -8.40 1.32
C ILE A 102 -13.25 -8.80 2.74
N SER A 103 -13.74 -9.93 3.21
CA SER A 103 -13.43 -10.47 4.54
C SER A 103 -12.77 -11.84 4.46
N SER A 104 -11.80 -12.10 5.36
CA SER A 104 -11.03 -13.35 5.39
C SER A 104 -10.63 -13.75 6.81
N LYS A 105 -10.12 -14.99 6.94
CA LYS A 105 -9.51 -15.51 8.17
C LYS A 105 -8.01 -15.27 8.25
N ALA A 106 -7.36 -15.02 7.12
CA ALA A 106 -5.93 -14.73 7.08
C ALA A 106 -5.62 -13.65 6.06
N VAL A 107 -4.52 -12.93 6.29
CA VAL A 107 -4.02 -11.86 5.41
C VAL A 107 -2.55 -12.11 5.12
N ILE A 108 -2.16 -11.90 3.87
CA ILE A 108 -0.76 -11.86 3.45
C ILE A 108 -0.44 -10.46 2.94
N LEU A 109 0.40 -9.73 3.65
CA LEU A 109 0.88 -8.41 3.27
C LEU A 109 2.09 -8.56 2.33
N ALA A 110 1.91 -8.21 1.07
CA ALA A 110 2.92 -8.27 0.01
C ALA A 110 2.99 -6.98 -0.83
N PRO A 111 2.74 -5.79 -0.26
CA PRO A 111 2.61 -4.54 -1.03
C PRO A 111 3.95 -4.00 -1.55
N GLY A 112 5.07 -4.67 -1.26
CA GLY A 112 6.40 -4.18 -1.59
C GLY A 112 6.86 -3.07 -0.66
N ILE A 113 7.72 -2.19 -1.16
CA ILE A 113 8.12 -0.94 -0.51
C ILE A 113 7.83 0.18 -1.48
N SER A 114 6.85 1.01 -1.17
CA SER A 114 6.59 2.25 -1.90
C SER A 114 6.85 3.43 -0.98
N ARG A 115 7.99 4.07 -1.14
CA ARG A 115 8.25 5.43 -0.67
C ARG A 115 8.79 6.20 -1.84
N LEU A 116 7.92 6.46 -2.81
CA LEU A 116 8.22 7.39 -3.88
C LEU A 116 8.51 8.75 -3.24
N LYS A 117 9.58 9.40 -3.67
CA LYS A 117 9.95 10.76 -3.24
C LYS A 117 9.69 11.70 -4.39
N LEU A 118 9.29 12.91 -4.07
CA LEU A 118 9.12 13.98 -5.04
C LEU A 118 10.48 14.48 -5.54
N ASN A 119 11.53 14.38 -4.68
CA ASN A 119 12.88 14.91 -4.93
C ASN A 119 12.88 16.41 -5.26
N ILE A 120 12.09 17.17 -4.52
CA ILE A 120 11.97 18.62 -4.65
C ILE A 120 12.67 19.35 -3.49
N PRO A 121 13.00 20.65 -3.65
CA PRO A 121 13.55 21.44 -2.55
C PRO A 121 12.65 21.44 -1.32
N GLY A 122 13.26 21.33 -0.14
CA GLY A 122 12.58 21.31 1.15
C GLY A 122 12.08 19.93 1.62
N GLU A 123 11.91 18.96 0.72
CA GLU A 123 11.40 17.63 1.09
C GLU A 123 12.30 16.93 2.12
N LYS A 124 13.60 16.85 1.83
CA LYS A 124 14.56 16.16 2.70
C LYS A 124 14.87 16.95 3.97
N GLU A 125 15.07 18.24 3.85
CA GLU A 125 15.45 19.17 4.92
C GLU A 125 14.38 19.29 6.00
N LEU A 126 13.11 19.19 5.59
CA LEU A 126 11.95 19.35 6.45
C LEU A 126 11.27 18.02 6.82
N PHE A 127 11.85 16.90 6.42
CA PHE A 127 11.36 15.58 6.86
C PHE A 127 11.37 15.47 8.39
N GLY A 128 10.23 15.08 8.98
CA GLY A 128 10.01 15.07 10.43
C GLY A 128 9.86 16.46 11.08
N LYS A 129 9.92 17.55 10.27
CA LYS A 129 9.74 18.93 10.70
C LYS A 129 8.52 19.58 10.02
N GLY A 130 7.54 18.76 9.69
CA GLY A 130 6.32 19.15 8.98
C GLY A 130 6.14 18.43 7.65
N VAL A 131 7.14 17.72 7.13
CA VAL A 131 7.01 16.77 6.01
C VAL A 131 6.88 15.36 6.57
N SER A 132 5.86 14.64 6.13
CA SER A 132 5.59 13.24 6.48
C SER A 132 5.23 12.42 5.24
N TYR A 133 5.44 11.09 5.32
CA TYR A 133 5.01 10.11 4.31
C TYR A 133 3.92 9.17 4.86
N CYS A 134 3.29 9.53 5.98
CA CYS A 134 2.24 8.73 6.59
C CYS A 134 1.23 9.65 7.29
N ALA A 135 0.10 9.93 6.63
CA ALA A 135 -0.95 10.76 7.21
C ALA A 135 -1.57 10.10 8.46
N ALA A 136 -1.84 8.81 8.42
CA ALA A 136 -2.43 8.08 9.54
C ALA A 136 -1.53 8.06 10.79
N CYS A 137 -0.17 8.02 10.59
CA CYS A 137 0.77 8.04 11.71
C CYS A 137 0.80 9.39 12.43
N ASP A 138 0.77 10.48 11.68
CA ASP A 138 1.11 11.81 12.16
C ASP A 138 -0.10 12.75 12.31
N CYS A 139 -1.32 12.33 11.94
CA CYS A 139 -2.53 13.15 11.93
C CYS A 139 -2.76 13.90 13.25
N ASN A 140 -2.49 13.26 14.39
CA ASN A 140 -2.70 13.85 15.72
C ASN A 140 -1.85 15.11 15.99
N PHE A 141 -0.70 15.28 15.35
CA PHE A 141 0.15 16.47 15.49
C PHE A 141 -0.38 17.67 14.73
N TYR A 142 -1.41 17.49 13.89
CA TYR A 142 -1.94 18.52 13.00
C TYR A 142 -3.36 18.98 13.35
N LYS A 143 -3.81 18.73 14.58
CA LYS A 143 -5.11 19.22 15.06
C LYS A 143 -5.21 20.74 14.94
N GLY A 144 -6.24 21.20 14.21
CA GLY A 144 -6.52 22.60 13.96
C GLY A 144 -5.51 23.33 13.07
N LYS A 145 -4.63 22.62 12.37
CA LYS A 145 -3.63 23.15 11.45
C LYS A 145 -4.06 23.01 9.99
N ARG A 146 -3.35 23.69 9.11
CA ARG A 146 -3.53 23.57 7.64
C ARG A 146 -2.54 22.57 7.10
N VAL A 147 -3.00 21.64 6.29
CA VAL A 147 -2.14 20.60 5.73
C VAL A 147 -2.33 20.48 4.22
N ALA A 148 -1.25 20.10 3.53
CA ALA A 148 -1.28 19.73 2.13
C ALA A 148 -1.00 18.23 1.99
N ILE A 149 -1.85 17.54 1.21
CA ILE A 149 -1.68 16.14 0.83
C ILE A 149 -1.24 16.13 -0.64
N ILE A 150 -0.13 15.46 -0.93
CA ILE A 150 0.50 15.45 -2.25
C ILE A 150 0.42 14.04 -2.82
N GLY A 151 -0.24 13.88 -3.95
CA GLY A 151 -0.35 12.59 -4.63
C GLY A 151 -1.49 12.55 -5.63
N ASP A 152 -1.40 11.65 -6.60
CA ASP A 152 -2.33 11.56 -7.73
C ASP A 152 -3.25 10.32 -7.65
N GLU A 153 -2.98 9.39 -6.73
CA GLU A 153 -3.71 8.13 -6.59
C GLU A 153 -4.79 8.17 -5.48
N SER A 154 -5.60 7.13 -5.41
CA SER A 154 -6.69 7.01 -4.42
C SER A 154 -6.21 7.07 -2.95
N GLU A 155 -4.96 6.73 -2.69
CA GLU A 155 -4.31 6.87 -1.38
C GLU A 155 -4.28 8.33 -0.91
N ALA A 156 -3.85 9.24 -1.78
CA ALA A 156 -3.83 10.67 -1.44
C ALA A 156 -5.24 11.21 -1.14
N ALA A 157 -6.25 10.73 -1.85
CA ALA A 157 -7.65 11.08 -1.59
C ALA A 157 -8.11 10.54 -0.22
N ALA A 158 -7.76 9.29 0.13
CA ALA A 158 -8.09 8.68 1.42
C ALA A 158 -7.38 9.40 2.58
N SER A 159 -6.09 9.73 2.41
CA SER A 159 -5.32 10.50 3.38
C SER A 159 -5.88 11.92 3.56
N ALA A 160 -6.34 12.55 2.47
CA ALA A 160 -6.98 13.86 2.54
C ALA A 160 -8.33 13.79 3.29
N GLU A 161 -9.15 12.77 3.04
CA GLU A 161 -10.39 12.51 3.80
C GLU A 161 -10.08 12.35 5.28
N LEU A 162 -9.16 11.46 5.66
CA LEU A 162 -8.76 11.21 7.04
C LEU A 162 -8.32 12.51 7.74
N MET A 163 -7.50 13.32 7.09
CA MET A 163 -6.96 14.54 7.68
C MET A 163 -8.02 15.59 7.99
N THR A 164 -9.21 15.55 7.38
CA THR A 164 -10.31 16.47 7.73
C THR A 164 -10.85 16.26 9.15
N GLU A 165 -10.65 15.08 9.74
CA GLU A 165 -11.02 14.83 11.14
C GLU A 165 -10.11 15.54 12.14
N TYR A 166 -8.93 15.98 11.72
CA TYR A 166 -7.90 16.58 12.57
C TYR A 166 -7.57 18.01 12.19
N ALA A 167 -7.29 18.27 10.94
CA ALA A 167 -6.84 19.57 10.44
C ALA A 167 -8.00 20.56 10.27
N SER A 168 -7.68 21.86 10.34
CA SER A 168 -8.67 22.90 10.05
C SER A 168 -8.93 23.10 8.56
N ASN A 169 -7.91 22.84 7.73
CA ASN A 169 -7.96 22.93 6.27
C ASN A 169 -7.11 21.84 5.67
N VAL A 170 -7.64 21.16 4.70
CA VAL A 170 -6.95 20.10 3.95
C VAL A 170 -6.94 20.46 2.47
N TYR A 171 -5.74 20.61 1.92
CA TYR A 171 -5.50 20.88 0.52
C TYR A 171 -4.96 19.61 -0.14
N TRP A 172 -5.64 19.11 -1.16
CA TRP A 172 -5.14 18.00 -1.95
C TRP A 172 -4.52 18.53 -3.24
N ILE A 173 -3.19 18.44 -3.33
CA ILE A 173 -2.41 18.94 -4.46
C ILE A 173 -2.22 17.81 -5.46
N THR A 174 -2.90 17.89 -6.60
CA THR A 174 -2.88 16.88 -7.66
C THR A 174 -3.20 17.53 -9.00
N LYS A 175 -2.34 17.35 -10.00
CA LYS A 175 -2.59 17.91 -11.33
C LYS A 175 -3.35 16.95 -12.22
N ASP A 176 -2.95 15.69 -12.25
CA ASP A 176 -3.45 14.66 -13.14
C ASP A 176 -3.89 13.46 -12.30
N THR A 177 -4.97 13.65 -11.47
CA THR A 177 -5.40 12.60 -10.55
C THR A 177 -5.83 11.33 -11.28
N LYS A 178 -5.38 10.19 -10.75
CA LYS A 178 -5.76 8.84 -11.14
C LYS A 178 -6.60 8.16 -10.06
N ALA A 179 -6.95 8.90 -9.01
CA ALA A 179 -7.81 8.40 -7.96
C ALA A 179 -9.18 8.00 -8.52
N SER A 180 -9.80 6.99 -7.91
CA SER A 180 -11.14 6.55 -8.33
C SER A 180 -12.17 7.67 -8.11
N GLU A 181 -13.17 7.75 -8.97
CA GLU A 181 -14.29 8.69 -8.86
C GLU A 181 -14.95 8.61 -7.47
N HIS A 182 -15.02 7.41 -6.90
CA HIS A 182 -15.53 7.17 -5.56
C HIS A 182 -14.71 7.92 -4.50
N MET A 183 -13.39 7.82 -4.54
CA MET A 183 -12.51 8.47 -3.57
C MET A 183 -12.45 9.99 -3.75
N ILE A 184 -12.47 10.47 -5.00
CA ILE A 184 -12.59 11.91 -5.29
C ILE A 184 -13.90 12.47 -4.71
N GLY A 185 -15.02 11.75 -4.91
CA GLY A 185 -16.33 12.13 -4.38
C GLY A 185 -16.34 12.20 -2.86
N LYS A 186 -15.74 11.22 -2.18
CA LYS A 186 -15.61 11.21 -0.73
C LYS A 186 -14.79 12.40 -0.21
N ALA A 187 -13.60 12.62 -0.73
CA ALA A 187 -12.74 13.73 -0.31
C ALA A 187 -13.45 15.09 -0.45
N LYS A 188 -14.12 15.33 -1.59
CA LYS A 188 -14.91 16.54 -1.81
C LYS A 188 -16.07 16.69 -0.83
N SER A 189 -16.76 15.59 -0.49
CA SER A 189 -17.93 15.63 0.40
C SER A 189 -17.61 16.05 1.84
N VAL A 190 -16.36 15.84 2.29
CA VAL A 190 -15.90 16.24 3.63
C VAL A 190 -15.12 17.55 3.65
N GLY A 191 -15.11 18.30 2.53
CA GLY A 191 -14.53 19.64 2.47
C GLY A 191 -13.06 19.72 2.10
N VAL A 192 -12.48 18.67 1.51
CA VAL A 192 -11.12 18.73 0.96
C VAL A 192 -11.09 19.69 -0.23
N GLU A 193 -10.17 20.65 -0.21
CA GLU A 193 -9.93 21.58 -1.31
C GLU A 193 -8.89 20.97 -2.27
N MET A 194 -9.33 20.64 -3.49
CA MET A 194 -8.43 20.12 -4.53
C MET A 194 -7.79 21.28 -5.31
N ILE A 195 -6.46 21.20 -5.46
CA ILE A 195 -5.67 22.19 -6.21
C ILE A 195 -5.02 21.48 -7.40
N GLY A 196 -5.40 21.86 -8.62
CA GLY A 196 -4.99 21.27 -9.90
C GLY A 196 -3.58 21.68 -10.35
N GLU A 197 -2.61 21.71 -9.43
CA GLU A 197 -1.23 22.11 -9.67
C GLU A 197 -0.27 21.04 -9.15
N ARG A 198 1.01 21.15 -9.52
CA ARG A 198 2.09 20.31 -8.94
C ARG A 198 2.80 21.07 -7.85
N LEU A 199 3.26 20.33 -6.85
CA LEU A 199 4.16 20.87 -5.83
C LEU A 199 5.55 21.10 -6.44
N ALA A 200 6.08 22.32 -6.31
CA ALA A 200 7.41 22.69 -6.80
C ALA A 200 8.46 22.77 -5.68
N GLU A 201 8.07 23.21 -4.48
CA GLU A 201 8.97 23.39 -3.34
C GLU A 201 8.20 23.36 -2.02
N ILE A 202 8.80 22.81 -0.97
CA ILE A 202 8.31 22.88 0.40
C ILE A 202 9.10 23.97 1.14
N VAL A 203 8.40 24.95 1.66
CA VAL A 203 9.00 26.15 2.23
C VAL A 203 9.04 26.09 3.76
N GLY A 204 10.21 26.42 4.31
CA GLY A 204 10.45 26.49 5.74
C GLY A 204 11.93 26.48 6.09
N LYS A 205 12.28 26.75 7.34
CA LYS A 205 13.66 26.64 7.86
C LYS A 205 13.73 25.58 8.97
N GLU A 206 13.10 25.85 10.10
CA GLU A 206 13.03 24.91 11.23
C GLU A 206 11.84 23.96 11.12
N LYS A 207 10.78 24.38 10.46
CA LYS A 207 9.57 23.60 10.18
C LYS A 207 8.92 24.11 8.90
N VAL A 208 7.97 23.32 8.37
CA VAL A 208 7.14 23.73 7.23
C VAL A 208 6.34 24.98 7.59
N THR A 209 6.31 25.94 6.67
CA THR A 209 5.51 27.18 6.78
C THR A 209 4.62 27.38 5.56
N GLY A 210 4.86 26.64 4.48
CA GLY A 210 4.09 26.71 3.24
C GLY A 210 4.65 25.84 2.14
N ILE A 211 4.00 25.91 1.01
CA ILE A 211 4.41 25.26 -0.24
C ILE A 211 4.36 26.25 -1.40
N LYS A 212 5.20 26.02 -2.39
CA LYS A 212 5.19 26.70 -3.68
C LYS A 212 4.69 25.75 -4.75
N LEU A 213 3.73 26.19 -5.54
CA LEU A 213 3.12 25.40 -6.60
C LEU A 213 3.80 25.67 -7.96
N SER A 214 3.49 24.87 -8.97
CA SER A 214 4.10 24.95 -10.30
C SER A 214 3.75 26.24 -11.06
N ASP A 215 2.65 26.90 -10.73
CA ASP A 215 2.27 28.22 -11.23
C ASP A 215 2.93 29.39 -10.48
N ALA A 216 3.88 29.08 -9.58
CA ALA A 216 4.57 30.00 -8.68
C ALA A 216 3.71 30.59 -7.55
N SER A 217 2.48 30.19 -7.40
CA SER A 217 1.65 30.58 -6.25
C SER A 217 2.16 29.96 -4.95
N MET A 218 1.87 30.64 -3.85
CA MET A 218 2.28 30.21 -2.50
C MET A 218 1.06 29.87 -1.68
N LEU A 219 1.09 28.69 -1.01
CA LEU A 219 0.05 28.27 -0.08
C LEU A 219 0.66 28.08 1.31
N ALA A 220 0.10 28.77 2.29
CA ALA A 220 0.55 28.66 3.67
C ALA A 220 -0.04 27.38 4.30
N VAL A 221 0.84 26.45 4.68
CA VAL A 221 0.48 25.19 5.35
C VAL A 221 1.45 24.91 6.49
N ASP A 222 0.98 24.15 7.47
CA ASP A 222 1.75 23.78 8.67
C ASP A 222 2.32 22.36 8.56
N GLY A 223 1.85 21.58 7.57
CA GLY A 223 2.32 20.23 7.27
C GLY A 223 2.10 19.83 5.82
N VAL A 224 2.97 18.93 5.33
CA VAL A 224 2.93 18.35 3.99
C VAL A 224 3.03 16.84 4.11
N PHE A 225 2.03 16.13 3.60
CA PHE A 225 1.98 14.68 3.55
C PHE A 225 2.18 14.21 2.12
N ILE A 226 3.20 13.41 1.89
CA ILE A 226 3.58 12.92 0.56
C ILE A 226 3.07 11.48 0.43
N GLU A 227 1.96 11.33 -0.31
CA GLU A 227 1.21 10.09 -0.49
C GLU A 227 1.25 9.70 -1.98
N LEU A 228 2.40 9.15 -2.39
CA LEU A 228 2.63 8.76 -3.78
C LEU A 228 2.47 7.25 -3.95
N GLY A 229 1.49 6.84 -4.73
CA GLY A 229 1.21 5.45 -5.04
C GLY A 229 0.12 4.83 -4.16
N ALA A 230 0.16 3.51 -3.96
CA ALA A 230 -0.79 2.81 -3.09
C ALA A 230 -0.48 3.05 -1.60
N ARG A 231 -1.48 2.85 -0.74
CA ARG A 231 -1.35 2.99 0.71
C ARG A 231 -0.17 2.20 1.24
N SER A 232 0.61 2.82 2.13
CA SER A 232 1.85 2.20 2.60
C SER A 232 1.58 0.90 3.37
N SER A 233 2.53 -0.02 3.28
CA SER A 233 2.51 -1.27 4.05
C SER A 233 2.33 -1.03 5.55
N SER A 234 2.95 0.04 6.03
CA SER A 234 2.92 0.43 7.44
C SER A 234 1.52 0.82 7.89
N ASP A 235 0.80 1.59 7.06
CA ASP A 235 -0.54 2.07 7.41
C ASP A 235 -1.54 0.92 7.40
N LEU A 236 -1.50 0.06 6.37
CA LEU A 236 -2.35 -1.13 6.30
C LEU A 236 -2.07 -2.12 7.43
N ALA A 237 -0.80 -2.24 7.86
CA ALA A 237 -0.42 -3.07 9.00
C ALA A 237 -1.01 -2.53 10.31
N MET A 238 -0.95 -1.22 10.54
CA MET A 238 -1.49 -0.60 11.76
C MET A 238 -3.00 -0.73 11.87
N ASP A 239 -3.73 -0.72 10.77
CA ASP A 239 -5.19 -0.93 10.74
C ASP A 239 -5.60 -2.30 11.35
N ILE A 240 -4.68 -3.26 11.40
CA ILE A 240 -4.91 -4.63 11.90
C ILE A 240 -4.02 -4.98 13.11
N ASP A 241 -3.66 -3.98 13.90
CA ASP A 241 -2.87 -4.10 15.14
C ASP A 241 -1.42 -4.58 14.94
N LEU A 242 -0.89 -4.54 13.72
CA LEU A 242 0.49 -4.92 13.43
C LEU A 242 1.39 -3.68 13.41
N ILE A 243 2.32 -3.60 14.34
CA ILE A 243 3.24 -2.47 14.47
C ILE A 243 4.46 -2.69 13.57
N PRO A 244 4.66 -1.86 12.52
CA PRO A 244 5.84 -1.94 11.66
C PRO A 244 7.08 -1.36 12.36
N ASN A 245 8.25 -1.67 11.81
CA ASN A 245 9.51 -1.05 12.22
C ASN A 245 9.54 0.44 11.82
N THR A 246 10.46 1.20 12.41
CA THR A 246 10.64 2.65 12.14
C THR A 246 10.99 2.96 10.68
N ASP A 247 11.52 1.99 9.94
CA ASP A 247 11.80 2.10 8.49
C ASP A 247 10.62 1.64 7.61
N GLY A 248 9.49 1.25 8.24
CA GLY A 248 8.28 0.78 7.58
C GLY A 248 8.31 -0.68 7.15
N THR A 249 9.36 -1.42 7.52
CA THR A 249 9.40 -2.86 7.29
C THR A 249 8.58 -3.63 8.33
N ILE A 250 8.18 -4.85 7.98
CA ILE A 250 7.42 -5.74 8.86
C ILE A 250 8.32 -6.91 9.27
N ASN A 251 8.43 -7.12 10.59
CA ASN A 251 9.15 -8.28 11.13
C ASN A 251 8.34 -9.55 10.91
N VAL A 252 9.03 -10.59 10.42
CA VAL A 252 8.47 -11.92 10.24
C VAL A 252 9.47 -12.98 10.71
N ASP A 253 8.94 -14.14 11.09
CA ASP A 253 9.74 -15.33 11.31
C ASP A 253 10.12 -16.04 9.99
N GLU A 254 10.77 -17.20 10.09
CA GLU A 254 11.18 -18.03 8.95
C GLU A 254 9.97 -18.56 8.13
N ARG A 255 8.78 -18.57 8.72
CA ARG A 255 7.50 -18.96 8.11
C ARG A 255 6.71 -17.79 7.54
N CYS A 256 7.33 -16.62 7.50
CA CYS A 256 6.69 -15.36 7.10
C CYS A 256 5.52 -14.95 8.00
N LYS A 257 5.42 -15.46 9.24
CA LYS A 257 4.42 -15.04 10.22
C LYS A 257 4.82 -13.72 10.87
N THR A 258 3.86 -12.87 11.10
CA THR A 258 4.02 -11.64 11.90
C THR A 258 3.67 -11.89 13.38
N SER A 259 3.74 -10.84 14.19
CA SER A 259 3.30 -10.90 15.60
C SER A 259 1.78 -11.03 15.76
N VAL A 260 1.00 -10.81 14.70
CA VAL A 260 -0.47 -10.90 14.71
C VAL A 260 -0.90 -12.23 14.12
N SER A 261 -1.68 -13.01 14.88
CA SER A 261 -2.19 -14.31 14.44
C SER A 261 -3.03 -14.17 13.17
N GLY A 262 -2.82 -15.05 12.19
CA GLY A 262 -3.49 -14.99 10.88
C GLY A 262 -2.91 -13.97 9.90
N VAL A 263 -1.88 -13.19 10.32
CA VAL A 263 -1.23 -12.19 9.46
C VAL A 263 0.18 -12.63 9.09
N TYR A 264 0.46 -12.63 7.80
CA TYR A 264 1.75 -12.97 7.19
C TYR A 264 2.26 -11.76 6.40
N ALA A 265 3.59 -11.67 6.20
CA ALA A 265 4.16 -10.67 5.30
C ALA A 265 5.29 -11.28 4.47
N CYS A 266 5.44 -10.85 3.22
CA CYS A 266 6.44 -11.39 2.32
C CYS A 266 6.89 -10.37 1.26
N GLY A 267 8.07 -10.59 0.71
CA GLY A 267 8.68 -9.70 -0.27
C GLY A 267 9.41 -8.52 0.38
N ASP A 268 9.50 -7.42 -0.35
CA ASP A 268 10.33 -6.28 0.03
C ASP A 268 9.89 -5.61 1.34
N VAL A 269 8.62 -5.70 1.69
CA VAL A 269 8.08 -5.22 2.97
C VAL A 269 8.76 -5.84 4.19
N THR A 270 9.39 -7.02 4.06
CA THR A 270 10.13 -7.67 5.13
C THR A 270 11.61 -7.26 5.19
N GLY A 271 12.00 -6.22 4.45
CA GLY A 271 13.37 -5.69 4.44
C GLY A 271 14.22 -6.20 3.27
N ARG A 272 15.54 -5.90 3.33
CA ARG A 272 16.53 -6.27 2.28
C ARG A 272 16.89 -7.77 2.33
N PRO A 273 17.42 -8.34 1.23
CA PRO A 273 17.65 -7.71 -0.08
C PRO A 273 16.35 -7.59 -0.89
N TRP A 274 16.22 -6.51 -1.65
CA TRP A 274 15.10 -6.27 -2.55
C TRP A 274 15.36 -7.00 -3.87
N GLN A 275 14.98 -8.25 -3.93
CA GLN A 275 15.22 -9.16 -5.05
C GLN A 275 13.98 -9.98 -5.36
N ILE A 276 13.71 -10.19 -6.65
CA ILE A 276 12.58 -11.01 -7.10
C ILE A 276 12.64 -12.41 -6.50
N ALA A 277 13.84 -13.02 -6.49
CA ALA A 277 14.02 -14.37 -5.95
C ALA A 277 13.64 -14.48 -4.46
N LYS A 278 14.03 -13.46 -3.62
CA LYS A 278 13.60 -13.40 -2.22
C LYS A 278 12.09 -13.23 -2.12
N ALA A 279 11.52 -12.29 -2.88
CA ALA A 279 10.08 -12.00 -2.86
C ALA A 279 9.26 -13.25 -3.22
N VAL A 280 9.63 -13.95 -4.27
CA VAL A 280 8.99 -15.20 -4.70
C VAL A 280 9.18 -16.30 -3.66
N GLY A 281 10.37 -16.49 -3.11
CA GLY A 281 10.64 -17.49 -2.07
C GLY A 281 9.78 -17.27 -0.82
N GLN A 282 9.74 -16.04 -0.30
CA GLN A 282 8.89 -15.69 0.84
C GLN A 282 7.39 -15.79 0.50
N GLY A 283 6.98 -15.41 -0.71
CA GLY A 283 5.60 -15.58 -1.16
C GLY A 283 5.14 -17.03 -1.10
N ALA A 284 5.98 -17.96 -1.57
CA ALA A 284 5.72 -19.41 -1.48
C ALA A 284 5.52 -19.85 -0.02
N VAL A 285 6.43 -19.45 0.87
CA VAL A 285 6.39 -19.79 2.31
C VAL A 285 5.13 -19.20 2.97
N ALA A 286 4.84 -17.92 2.74
CA ALA A 286 3.66 -17.26 3.30
C ALA A 286 2.35 -17.93 2.83
N GLY A 287 2.24 -18.22 1.52
CA GLY A 287 1.05 -18.86 0.97
C GLY A 287 0.78 -20.25 1.54
N MET A 288 1.82 -21.07 1.71
CA MET A 288 1.69 -22.39 2.34
C MET A 288 1.29 -22.29 3.81
N ASN A 289 1.96 -21.45 4.60
CA ASN A 289 1.68 -21.33 6.04
C ASN A 289 0.31 -20.68 6.32
N ALA A 290 -0.10 -19.68 5.55
CA ALA A 290 -1.45 -19.11 5.66
C ALA A 290 -2.52 -20.17 5.33
N THR A 291 -2.26 -21.05 4.36
CA THR A 291 -3.17 -22.15 4.02
C THR A 291 -3.27 -23.17 5.16
N SER A 292 -2.16 -23.55 5.78
CA SER A 292 -2.17 -24.46 6.95
C SER A 292 -2.91 -23.83 8.13
N TYR A 293 -2.72 -22.53 8.36
CA TYR A 293 -3.41 -21.80 9.42
C TYR A 293 -4.95 -21.85 9.27
N ILE A 294 -5.48 -21.53 8.07
CA ILE A 294 -6.94 -21.55 7.86
C ILE A 294 -7.56 -22.95 7.97
N LYS A 295 -6.78 -24.00 7.74
CA LYS A 295 -7.19 -25.39 7.88
C LYS A 295 -7.06 -25.93 9.31
N GLY A 296 -6.46 -25.18 10.23
CA GLY A 296 -6.15 -25.63 11.57
C GLY A 296 -5.07 -26.73 11.61
N GLU A 297 -4.25 -26.81 10.57
CA GLU A 297 -3.11 -27.75 10.49
C GLU A 297 -1.89 -27.16 11.22
N LYS A 298 -0.95 -28.04 11.64
CA LYS A 298 0.35 -27.57 12.09
C LYS A 298 1.06 -26.87 10.94
N ASP A 299 1.81 -25.83 11.28
CA ASP A 299 2.60 -25.05 10.31
C ASP A 299 3.43 -25.94 9.38
N ALA A 300 3.45 -25.62 8.09
CA ALA A 300 4.15 -26.37 7.06
C ALA A 300 5.67 -26.18 7.14
#